data_76adf152554b2b564dbe65432c310652
#
_entry.id   76adf152554b2b564dbe65432c310652
#
_cell.length_a   1.000
_cell.length_b   1.000
_cell.length_c   1.000
_cell.angle_alpha   90.00
_cell.angle_beta   90.00
_cell.angle_gamma   90.00
#
_symmetry.space_group_name_H-M   'P 1'
#
loop_
_entity.id
_entity.type
_entity.pdbx_description
1 polymer ?
#
loop_
_entity_poly.entity_id
_entity_poly.type
_entity_poly.pdbx_seq_one_letter_code
_entity_poly.pdbx_strand_id
1 'polypeptide(L)'
;MEQVAKCKSLVAIFRDDKKMLDGPHAVGFDIEKDKAFHIDVEQCGIRKISITSDVDVSVFDLYALFSRIERLLMLFDGAFISLSEIQLSKSDTVDEKILHSCEEHFMKGRLSYFMSADFCNYSIEKMLGFDSIITADLYCKWENLLDELDVVHQMYLYSLSNSGMTVDIKCAFLIELAEPLVEIVKKHTNFYASLTPGARG
;
A
#
# COMPACT_ATOMS: atom_id res chain seq x y z
N MET A 1 -17.40 -16.07 21.42
CA MET A 1 -16.75 -14.79 21.06
C MET A 1 -15.30 -15.14 20.78
N GLU A 2 -14.89 -15.16 19.52
CA GLU A 2 -13.48 -15.36 19.19
C GLU A 2 -12.67 -14.18 19.72
N GLN A 3 -11.66 -14.49 20.51
CA GLN A 3 -10.78 -13.49 21.07
C GLN A 3 -9.87 -12.98 19.96
N VAL A 4 -10.18 -11.79 19.44
CA VAL A 4 -9.37 -11.15 18.40
C VAL A 4 -7.98 -10.88 18.98
N ALA A 5 -6.94 -11.40 18.32
CA ALA A 5 -5.56 -11.15 18.71
C ALA A 5 -5.26 -9.64 18.68
N LYS A 6 -4.52 -9.16 19.69
CA LYS A 6 -4.15 -7.76 19.84
C LYS A 6 -2.66 -7.62 20.07
N CYS A 7 -2.07 -6.57 19.53
CA CYS A 7 -0.68 -6.19 19.78
C CYS A 7 -0.49 -4.68 19.58
N LYS A 8 0.71 -4.18 19.86
CA LYS A 8 1.01 -2.75 19.79
C LYS A 8 1.63 -2.32 18.47
N SER A 9 2.27 -3.23 17.75
CA SER A 9 2.94 -2.85 16.51
C SER A 9 2.95 -3.95 15.47
N LEU A 10 3.03 -3.50 14.21
CA LEU A 10 3.29 -4.31 13.03
C LEU A 10 4.49 -3.73 12.31
N VAL A 11 5.44 -4.59 11.93
CA VAL A 11 6.58 -4.24 11.09
C VAL A 11 6.53 -5.08 9.82
N ALA A 12 6.56 -4.43 8.68
CA ALA A 12 6.61 -5.09 7.37
C ALA A 12 7.95 -4.79 6.70
N ILE A 13 8.61 -5.83 6.21
CA ILE A 13 9.90 -5.77 5.55
C ILE A 13 9.72 -6.20 4.09
N PHE A 14 10.22 -5.39 3.16
CA PHE A 14 10.10 -5.65 1.74
C PHE A 14 11.43 -6.09 1.16
N ARG A 15 11.37 -7.02 0.19
CA ARG A 15 12.53 -7.31 -0.64
C ARG A 15 12.82 -6.10 -1.51
N ASP A 16 14.01 -5.58 -1.36
CA ASP A 16 14.53 -4.57 -2.26
C ASP A 16 15.46 -5.25 -3.27
N ASP A 17 14.86 -5.84 -4.31
CA ASP A 17 15.60 -6.47 -5.40
C ASP A 17 16.16 -5.42 -6.37
N LYS A 18 15.84 -4.15 -6.15
CA LYS A 18 16.29 -3.04 -6.98
C LYS A 18 17.33 -2.24 -6.22
N LYS A 19 18.52 -2.07 -6.81
CA LYS A 19 19.45 -1.05 -6.35
C LYS A 19 18.77 0.30 -6.46
N MET A 20 18.35 0.82 -5.32
CA MET A 20 17.85 2.19 -5.30
C MET A 20 19.01 3.12 -5.52
N LEU A 21 18.90 3.91 -6.59
CA LEU A 21 19.89 4.92 -6.96
C LEU A 21 19.89 6.10 -5.98
N ASP A 22 18.83 6.24 -5.20
CA ASP A 22 18.67 7.32 -4.23
C ASP A 22 19.13 6.86 -2.84
N GLY A 23 19.67 7.81 -2.07
CA GLY A 23 20.13 7.57 -0.70
C GLY A 23 19.04 7.11 0.27
N PRO A 24 19.35 6.99 1.56
CA PRO A 24 18.38 6.58 2.57
C PRO A 24 17.26 7.63 2.65
N HIS A 25 16.03 7.15 2.65
CA HIS A 25 14.82 7.95 2.83
C HIS A 25 14.06 7.45 4.05
N ALA A 26 13.53 8.36 4.84
CA ALA A 26 12.67 8.05 5.97
C ALA A 26 11.60 9.12 6.11
N VAL A 27 10.38 8.69 6.42
CA VAL A 27 9.27 9.58 6.76
C VAL A 27 8.48 8.97 7.90
N GLY A 28 8.18 9.79 8.91
CA GLY A 28 7.31 9.42 10.02
C GLY A 28 6.12 10.38 10.10
N PHE A 29 4.95 9.88 10.41
CA PHE A 29 3.74 10.68 10.63
C PHE A 29 2.75 9.97 11.56
N ASP A 30 1.93 10.77 12.22
CA ASP A 30 0.91 10.29 13.15
C ASP A 30 -0.47 10.35 12.50
N ILE A 31 -1.29 9.35 12.81
CA ILE A 31 -2.70 9.27 12.43
C ILE A 31 -3.52 9.16 13.70
N GLU A 32 -4.44 10.09 13.88
CA GLU A 32 -5.45 10.02 14.94
C GLU A 32 -6.80 9.60 14.35
N LYS A 33 -7.29 8.46 14.80
CA LYS A 33 -8.63 7.96 14.57
C LYS A 33 -9.26 7.68 15.93
N ASP A 34 -9.95 6.54 16.07
CA ASP A 34 -10.37 6.03 17.39
C ASP A 34 -9.17 5.72 18.30
N LYS A 35 -7.98 5.55 17.72
CA LYS A 35 -6.70 5.30 18.38
C LYS A 35 -5.60 6.05 17.65
N ALA A 36 -4.54 6.39 18.39
CA ALA A 36 -3.35 7.00 17.81
C ALA A 36 -2.42 5.92 17.23
N PHE A 37 -1.94 6.18 16.02
CA PHE A 37 -0.95 5.35 15.35
C PHE A 37 0.21 6.21 14.88
N HIS A 38 1.42 5.75 15.14
CA HIS A 38 2.63 6.29 14.55
C HIS A 38 3.11 5.38 13.42
N ILE A 39 3.39 5.95 12.27
CA ILE A 39 3.78 5.24 11.06
C ILE A 39 5.13 5.73 10.62
N ASP A 40 6.08 4.81 10.48
CA ASP A 40 7.39 5.05 9.90
C ASP A 40 7.52 4.27 8.60
N VAL A 41 7.96 4.95 7.55
CA VAL A 41 8.37 4.34 6.28
C VAL A 41 9.84 4.64 6.08
N GLU A 42 10.66 3.63 6.13
CA GLU A 42 12.11 3.72 5.99
C GLU A 42 12.57 3.01 4.73
N GLN A 43 13.59 3.54 4.10
CA GLN A 43 14.29 2.93 2.99
C GLN A 43 15.77 3.19 3.10
N CYS A 44 16.49 2.21 3.64
CA CYS A 44 17.93 2.22 3.80
C CYS A 44 18.48 0.85 3.38
N GLY A 45 18.58 0.61 2.08
CA GLY A 45 18.93 -0.69 1.52
C GLY A 45 17.76 -1.69 1.52
N ILE A 46 16.93 -1.66 2.54
CA ILE A 46 15.71 -2.45 2.69
C ILE A 46 14.58 -1.47 2.99
N ARG A 47 13.43 -1.64 2.33
CA ARG A 47 12.24 -0.87 2.67
C ARG A 47 11.53 -1.52 3.85
N LYS A 48 11.12 -0.70 4.80
CA LYS A 48 10.43 -1.12 6.00
C LYS A 48 9.27 -0.17 6.29
N ILE A 49 8.12 -0.72 6.66
CA ILE A 49 6.99 0.03 7.22
C ILE A 49 6.81 -0.44 8.65
N SER A 50 6.81 0.49 9.59
CA SER A 50 6.53 0.25 11.00
C SER A 50 5.26 1.00 11.39
N ILE A 51 4.33 0.33 12.02
CA ILE A 51 3.09 0.91 12.56
C ILE A 51 3.06 0.60 14.03
N THR A 52 3.00 1.62 14.86
CA THR A 52 2.96 1.47 16.32
C THR A 52 1.74 2.19 16.92
N SER A 53 1.25 1.67 18.03
CA SER A 53 0.19 2.29 18.83
C SER A 53 0.56 2.22 20.32
N ASP A 54 0.16 3.22 21.08
CA ASP A 54 0.38 3.26 22.52
C ASP A 54 -0.41 2.19 23.27
N VAL A 55 -1.48 1.70 22.67
CA VAL A 55 -2.39 0.70 23.25
C VAL A 55 -2.45 -0.56 22.39
N ASP A 56 -2.83 -1.68 23.00
CA ASP A 56 -3.08 -2.90 22.26
C ASP A 56 -4.27 -2.74 21.32
N VAL A 57 -4.04 -2.97 20.03
CA VAL A 57 -5.04 -2.88 18.96
C VAL A 57 -5.21 -4.23 18.28
N SER A 58 -6.32 -4.42 17.59
CA SER A 58 -6.53 -5.63 16.77
C SER A 58 -5.43 -5.78 15.74
N VAL A 59 -4.88 -6.98 15.59
CA VAL A 59 -3.91 -7.28 14.53
C VAL A 59 -4.48 -7.02 13.14
N PHE A 60 -5.80 -7.17 12.97
CA PHE A 60 -6.47 -6.87 11.70
C PHE A 60 -6.53 -5.37 11.41
N ASP A 61 -6.68 -4.52 12.44
CA ASP A 61 -6.66 -3.05 12.26
C ASP A 61 -5.26 -2.59 11.81
N LEU A 62 -4.20 -3.14 12.43
CA LEU A 62 -2.82 -2.87 12.03
C LEU A 62 -2.55 -3.33 10.59
N TYR A 63 -3.04 -4.52 10.23
CA TYR A 63 -2.87 -5.06 8.89
C TYR A 63 -3.65 -4.27 7.83
N ALA A 64 -4.88 -3.83 8.16
CA ALA A 64 -5.67 -3.00 7.27
C ALA A 64 -4.99 -1.65 7.01
N LEU A 65 -4.46 -1.02 8.08
CA LEU A 65 -3.70 0.22 7.97
C LEU A 65 -2.42 0.02 7.13
N PHE A 66 -1.67 -1.04 7.41
CA PHE A 66 -0.50 -1.42 6.63
C PHE A 66 -0.82 -1.59 5.14
N SER A 67 -1.88 -2.33 4.82
CA SER A 67 -2.28 -2.57 3.43
C SER A 67 -2.62 -1.29 2.67
N ARG A 68 -3.22 -0.30 3.33
CA ARG A 68 -3.52 1.01 2.72
C ARG A 68 -2.26 1.82 2.44
N ILE A 69 -1.28 1.79 3.36
CA ILE A 69 0.01 2.47 3.19
C ILE A 69 0.81 1.80 2.06
N GLU A 70 0.86 0.49 2.06
CA GLU A 70 1.53 -0.27 1.01
C GLU A 70 0.98 0.05 -0.39
N ARG A 71 -0.34 0.12 -0.52
CA ARG A 71 -1.00 0.50 -1.78
C ARG A 71 -0.64 1.92 -2.22
N LEU A 72 -0.49 2.85 -1.27
CA LEU A 72 -0.02 4.21 -1.56
C LEU A 72 1.42 4.18 -2.08
N LEU A 73 2.29 3.42 -1.44
CA LEU A 73 3.68 3.26 -1.91
C LEU A 73 3.76 2.62 -3.30
N MET A 74 2.93 1.62 -3.58
CA MET A 74 2.84 1.03 -4.92
C MET A 74 2.43 2.05 -5.98
N LEU A 75 1.53 2.98 -5.62
CA LEU A 75 1.14 4.06 -6.52
C LEU A 75 2.32 5.00 -6.81
N PHE A 76 3.10 5.39 -5.79
CA PHE A 76 4.28 6.24 -5.96
C PHE A 76 5.40 5.56 -6.75
N ASP A 77 5.60 4.28 -6.52
CA ASP A 77 6.63 3.51 -7.23
C ASP A 77 6.19 3.15 -8.66
N GLY A 78 4.90 3.19 -8.97
CA GLY A 78 4.35 2.68 -10.23
C GLY A 78 4.61 1.18 -10.43
N ALA A 79 4.85 0.44 -9.35
CA ALA A 79 5.22 -0.96 -9.36
C ALA A 79 4.76 -1.68 -8.09
N PHE A 80 4.66 -3.01 -8.19
CA PHE A 80 4.47 -3.85 -7.00
C PHE A 80 5.68 -3.82 -6.08
N ILE A 81 5.40 -3.87 -4.79
CA ILE A 81 6.41 -4.02 -3.74
C ILE A 81 6.31 -5.45 -3.21
N SER A 82 7.42 -6.19 -3.26
CA SER A 82 7.46 -7.57 -2.78
C SER A 82 7.69 -7.60 -1.28
N LEU A 83 6.66 -8.02 -0.53
CA LEU A 83 6.77 -8.21 0.91
C LEU A 83 7.59 -9.46 1.22
N SER A 84 8.56 -9.32 2.10
CA SER A 84 9.43 -10.41 2.58
C SER A 84 8.95 -11.00 3.89
N GLU A 85 8.53 -10.14 4.81
CA GLU A 85 8.22 -10.54 6.17
C GLU A 85 7.23 -9.55 6.81
N ILE A 86 6.36 -10.07 7.68
CA ILE A 86 5.55 -9.29 8.63
C ILE A 86 5.87 -9.79 10.03
N GLN A 87 6.10 -8.87 10.94
CA GLN A 87 6.34 -9.14 12.35
C GLN A 87 5.32 -8.37 13.19
N LEU A 88 4.71 -9.04 14.16
CA LEU A 88 3.83 -8.45 15.16
C LEU A 88 4.58 -8.35 16.49
N SER A 89 4.36 -7.27 17.24
CA SER A 89 4.98 -7.15 18.55
C SER A 89 4.41 -8.18 19.53
N LYS A 90 5.26 -8.65 20.44
CA LYS A 90 4.79 -9.48 21.55
C LYS A 90 3.73 -8.74 22.37
N SER A 91 2.76 -9.48 22.84
CA SER A 91 1.68 -8.98 23.69
C SER A 91 1.63 -9.83 24.97
N ASP A 92 1.48 -9.17 26.11
CA ASP A 92 1.32 -9.88 27.40
C ASP A 92 -0.03 -10.62 27.50
N THR A 93 -0.95 -10.31 26.59
CA THR A 93 -2.33 -10.82 26.61
C THR A 93 -2.62 -11.89 25.55
N VAL A 94 -1.70 -12.12 24.60
CA VAL A 94 -1.89 -13.03 23.47
C VAL A 94 -0.71 -13.99 23.35
N ASP A 95 -0.99 -15.27 23.16
CA ASP A 95 0.01 -16.31 22.93
C ASP A 95 0.81 -16.00 21.63
N GLU A 96 2.13 -16.09 21.71
CA GLU A 96 3.04 -15.90 20.57
C GLU A 96 2.69 -16.79 19.37
N LYS A 97 2.18 -18.00 19.62
CA LYS A 97 1.72 -18.90 18.55
C LYS A 97 0.55 -18.35 17.76
N ILE A 98 -0.35 -17.60 18.41
CA ILE A 98 -1.48 -16.95 17.75
C ILE A 98 -0.98 -15.80 16.89
N LEU A 99 -0.06 -14.97 17.41
CA LEU A 99 0.55 -13.88 16.65
C LEU A 99 1.28 -14.42 15.42
N HIS A 100 2.10 -15.45 15.58
CA HIS A 100 2.81 -16.08 14.47
C HIS A 100 1.85 -16.67 13.43
N SER A 101 0.75 -17.28 13.85
CA SER A 101 -0.30 -17.75 12.94
C SER A 101 -0.95 -16.60 12.15
N CYS A 102 -1.13 -15.42 12.77
CA CYS A 102 -1.62 -14.22 12.07
C CYS A 102 -0.59 -13.72 11.04
N GLU A 103 0.69 -13.66 11.40
CA GLU A 103 1.78 -13.29 10.48
C GLU A 103 1.80 -14.19 9.25
N GLU A 104 1.77 -15.51 9.47
CA GLU A 104 1.69 -16.47 8.37
C GLU A 104 0.44 -16.30 7.51
N HIS A 105 -0.72 -16.04 8.13
CA HIS A 105 -1.96 -15.83 7.41
C HIS A 105 -1.89 -14.59 6.53
N PHE A 106 -1.38 -13.49 7.07
CA PHE A 106 -1.20 -12.25 6.32
C PHE A 106 -0.22 -12.44 5.15
N MET A 107 0.87 -13.17 5.37
CA MET A 107 1.81 -13.50 4.30
C MET A 107 1.19 -14.40 3.23
N LYS A 108 0.48 -15.47 3.62
CA LYS A 108 -0.17 -16.41 2.69
C LYS A 108 -1.26 -15.75 1.85
N GLY A 109 -2.07 -14.88 2.44
CA GLY A 109 -3.11 -14.15 1.73
C GLY A 109 -2.55 -13.27 0.61
N ARG A 110 -1.34 -12.76 0.78
CA ARG A 110 -0.66 -11.93 -0.22
C ARG A 110 0.00 -12.74 -1.32
N LEU A 111 0.53 -13.90 -0.99
CA LEU A 111 1.24 -14.76 -1.94
C LEU A 111 0.36 -15.15 -3.13
N SER A 112 -0.93 -15.36 -2.92
CA SER A 112 -1.86 -15.68 -4.01
C SER A 112 -2.05 -14.52 -5.01
N TYR A 113 -1.87 -13.28 -4.57
CA TYR A 113 -2.04 -12.10 -5.41
C TYR A 113 -0.74 -11.62 -6.07
N PHE A 114 0.41 -11.81 -5.43
CA PHE A 114 1.64 -11.11 -5.80
C PHE A 114 2.81 -12.03 -6.18
N MET A 115 2.75 -13.32 -5.89
CA MET A 115 3.89 -14.23 -6.12
C MET A 115 4.08 -14.70 -7.57
N SER A 116 3.15 -14.50 -8.45
CA SER A 116 3.38 -14.81 -9.87
C SER A 116 4.21 -13.75 -10.59
N ALA A 117 4.59 -12.73 -9.88
CA ALA A 117 5.42 -11.68 -10.41
C ALA A 117 6.89 -12.06 -10.19
N ASP A 118 7.49 -12.78 -11.12
CA ASP A 118 8.84 -12.50 -11.53
C ASP A 118 8.82 -11.02 -11.93
N PHE A 119 9.02 -10.17 -10.93
CA PHE A 119 8.97 -8.73 -11.10
C PHE A 119 10.00 -8.40 -12.16
N CYS A 120 9.50 -7.90 -13.25
CA CYS A 120 10.30 -7.46 -14.36
C CYS A 120 11.48 -6.69 -13.82
N ASN A 121 12.69 -7.09 -14.21
CA ASN A 121 13.93 -6.37 -13.97
C ASN A 121 13.95 -4.99 -14.68
N TYR A 122 12.79 -4.37 -14.86
CA TYR A 122 12.72 -3.02 -15.35
C TYR A 122 13.11 -2.09 -14.20
N SER A 123 14.17 -1.35 -14.38
CA SER A 123 14.42 -0.14 -13.60
C SER A 123 13.31 0.85 -13.94
N ILE A 124 12.21 0.78 -13.21
CA ILE A 124 11.21 1.83 -13.27
C ILE A 124 11.82 2.98 -12.48
N GLU A 125 12.11 4.08 -13.16
CA GLU A 125 12.39 5.33 -12.46
C GLU A 125 11.21 5.62 -11.56
N LYS A 126 11.48 5.93 -10.31
CA LYS A 126 10.41 6.27 -9.36
C LYS A 126 9.64 7.45 -9.92
N MET A 127 8.34 7.32 -10.01
CA MET A 127 7.50 8.43 -10.47
C MET A 127 7.56 9.59 -9.49
N LEU A 128 7.61 9.31 -8.18
CA LEU A 128 7.62 10.30 -7.12
C LEU A 128 8.43 9.80 -5.91
N GLY A 129 9.23 10.68 -5.29
CA GLY A 129 9.85 10.41 -4.00
C GLY A 129 8.82 10.45 -2.88
N PHE A 130 8.67 9.39 -2.09
CA PHE A 130 7.67 9.32 -1.03
C PHE A 130 8.00 10.20 0.17
N ASP A 131 9.27 10.38 0.48
CA ASP A 131 9.79 11.09 1.65
C ASP A 131 9.45 12.58 1.69
N SER A 132 9.30 13.20 0.50
CA SER A 132 8.94 14.62 0.39
C SER A 132 7.43 14.87 0.29
N ILE A 133 6.63 13.82 0.15
CA ILE A 133 5.21 13.95 -0.23
C ILE A 133 4.29 13.31 0.81
N ILE A 134 4.68 12.19 1.42
CA ILE A 134 3.82 11.48 2.38
C ILE A 134 3.74 12.28 3.69
N THR A 135 2.53 12.68 4.01
CA THR A 135 2.14 13.36 5.24
C THR A 135 0.86 12.74 5.77
N ALA A 136 0.52 13.00 7.03
CA ALA A 136 -0.76 12.57 7.61
C ALA A 136 -1.96 13.06 6.78
N ASP A 137 -1.94 14.31 6.31
CA ASP A 137 -3.01 14.88 5.47
C ASP A 137 -3.14 14.14 4.14
N LEU A 138 -2.03 13.85 3.47
CA LEU A 138 -2.05 13.07 2.22
C LEU A 138 -2.59 11.66 2.47
N TYR A 139 -2.14 11.01 3.56
CA TYR A 139 -2.63 9.67 3.90
C TYR A 139 -4.15 9.67 4.17
N CYS A 140 -4.67 10.65 4.91
CA CYS A 140 -6.12 10.77 5.15
C CYS A 140 -6.90 10.97 3.84
N LYS A 141 -6.39 11.80 2.94
CA LYS A 141 -6.98 11.98 1.60
C LYS A 141 -6.93 10.70 0.77
N TRP A 142 -5.82 9.99 0.80
CA TRP A 142 -5.67 8.69 0.15
C TRP A 142 -6.64 7.66 0.69
N GLU A 143 -6.79 7.56 2.00
CA GLU A 143 -7.70 6.61 2.63
C GLU A 143 -9.16 6.85 2.21
N ASN A 144 -9.60 8.12 2.21
CA ASN A 144 -10.93 8.48 1.74
C ASN A 144 -11.13 8.18 0.24
N LEU A 145 -10.09 8.41 -0.56
CA LEU A 145 -10.11 8.13 -1.98
C LEU A 145 -10.10 6.62 -2.27
N LEU A 146 -9.36 5.85 -1.48
CA LEU A 146 -9.25 4.41 -1.65
C LEU A 146 -10.57 3.68 -1.46
N ASP A 147 -11.45 4.17 -0.58
CA ASP A 147 -12.79 3.58 -0.39
C ASP A 147 -13.64 3.67 -1.67
N GLU A 148 -13.44 4.70 -2.51
CA GLU A 148 -14.08 4.82 -3.81
C GLU A 148 -13.30 4.15 -4.94
N LEU A 149 -11.98 4.12 -4.82
CA LEU A 149 -11.06 3.60 -5.85
C LEU A 149 -10.72 2.11 -5.69
N ASP A 150 -11.21 1.42 -4.66
CA ASP A 150 -10.68 0.09 -4.30
C ASP A 150 -10.66 -0.87 -5.49
N VAL A 151 -11.77 -1.00 -6.20
CA VAL A 151 -11.88 -1.87 -7.38
C VAL A 151 -10.96 -1.38 -8.51
N VAL A 152 -10.97 -0.08 -8.79
CA VAL A 152 -10.16 0.55 -9.85
C VAL A 152 -8.67 0.33 -9.56
N HIS A 153 -8.25 0.57 -8.32
CA HIS A 153 -6.86 0.38 -7.91
C HIS A 153 -6.44 -1.09 -7.95
N GLN A 154 -7.29 -2.01 -7.55
CA GLN A 154 -7.01 -3.45 -7.68
C GLN A 154 -6.85 -3.86 -9.14
N MET A 155 -7.74 -3.44 -10.03
CA MET A 155 -7.63 -3.74 -11.46
C MET A 155 -6.35 -3.13 -12.06
N TYR A 156 -5.99 -1.91 -11.68
CA TYR A 156 -4.72 -1.30 -12.06
C TYR A 156 -3.53 -2.15 -11.63
N LEU A 157 -3.48 -2.57 -10.36
CA LEU A 157 -2.45 -3.45 -9.86
C LEU A 157 -2.40 -4.78 -10.62
N TYR A 158 -3.56 -5.38 -10.92
CA TYR A 158 -3.62 -6.59 -11.75
C TYR A 158 -3.04 -6.37 -13.15
N SER A 159 -3.30 -5.22 -13.76
CA SER A 159 -2.77 -4.91 -15.10
C SER A 159 -1.24 -4.78 -15.10
N LEU A 160 -0.65 -4.34 -13.98
CA LEU A 160 0.80 -4.27 -13.80
C LEU A 160 1.42 -5.63 -13.43
N SER A 161 0.62 -6.56 -12.90
CA SER A 161 1.11 -7.87 -12.48
C SER A 161 1.54 -8.73 -13.67
N ASN A 162 2.52 -9.62 -13.43
CA ASN A 162 2.98 -10.58 -14.45
C ASN A 162 2.14 -11.88 -14.42
N SER A 163 0.86 -11.77 -14.11
CA SER A 163 -0.08 -12.85 -13.80
C SER A 163 -0.45 -13.76 -14.99
N GLY A 164 0.42 -13.90 -15.98
CA GLY A 164 0.16 -14.74 -17.17
C GLY A 164 -0.90 -14.16 -18.13
N MET A 165 -1.42 -12.98 -17.85
CA MET A 165 -2.32 -12.28 -18.76
C MET A 165 -1.59 -11.77 -19.98
N THR A 166 -2.21 -11.91 -21.16
CA THR A 166 -1.68 -11.33 -22.39
C THR A 166 -1.69 -9.81 -22.32
N VAL A 167 -0.83 -9.16 -23.12
CA VAL A 167 -0.77 -7.70 -23.20
C VAL A 167 -2.13 -7.11 -23.57
N ASP A 168 -2.88 -7.77 -24.45
CA ASP A 168 -4.21 -7.32 -24.89
C ASP A 168 -5.20 -7.25 -23.72
N ILE A 169 -5.21 -8.26 -22.84
CA ILE A 169 -6.06 -8.27 -21.66
C ILE A 169 -5.66 -7.15 -20.70
N LYS A 170 -4.36 -6.93 -20.49
CA LYS A 170 -3.86 -5.82 -19.64
C LYS A 170 -4.27 -4.47 -20.19
N CYS A 171 -4.14 -4.27 -21.51
CA CYS A 171 -4.59 -3.06 -22.18
C CYS A 171 -6.11 -2.86 -22.05
N ALA A 172 -6.91 -3.92 -22.21
CA ALA A 172 -8.35 -3.86 -22.03
C ALA A 172 -8.71 -3.41 -20.60
N PHE A 173 -8.08 -3.97 -19.56
CA PHE A 173 -8.29 -3.52 -18.19
C PHE A 173 -7.95 -2.03 -18.01
N LEU A 174 -6.83 -1.56 -18.54
CA LEU A 174 -6.44 -0.14 -18.42
C LEU A 174 -7.45 0.79 -19.13
N ILE A 175 -8.00 0.37 -20.27
CA ILE A 175 -9.03 1.12 -20.98
C ILE A 175 -10.32 1.17 -20.16
N GLU A 176 -10.79 0.04 -19.63
CA GLU A 176 -11.98 -0.04 -18.78
C GLU A 176 -11.87 0.78 -17.49
N LEU A 177 -10.64 0.98 -16.99
CA LEU A 177 -10.38 1.82 -15.82
C LEU A 177 -10.47 3.32 -16.10
N ALA A 178 -10.36 3.75 -17.34
CA ALA A 178 -10.26 5.17 -17.68
C ALA A 178 -11.55 5.91 -17.30
N GLU A 179 -12.73 5.35 -17.60
CA GLU A 179 -14.00 6.02 -17.31
C GLU A 179 -14.27 6.17 -15.80
N PRO A 180 -14.23 5.11 -14.97
CA PRO A 180 -14.37 5.25 -13.51
C PRO A 180 -13.35 6.21 -12.90
N LEU A 181 -12.09 6.17 -13.35
CA LEU A 181 -11.06 7.07 -12.86
C LEU A 181 -11.38 8.54 -13.19
N VAL A 182 -11.81 8.81 -14.41
CA VAL A 182 -12.23 10.15 -14.83
C VAL A 182 -13.40 10.68 -13.99
N GLU A 183 -14.40 9.85 -13.70
CA GLU A 183 -15.53 10.25 -12.87
C GLU A 183 -15.12 10.57 -11.43
N ILE A 184 -14.22 9.77 -10.86
CA ILE A 184 -13.68 10.02 -9.52
C ILE A 184 -12.84 11.30 -9.49
N VAL A 185 -11.98 11.52 -10.48
CA VAL A 185 -11.18 12.75 -10.60
C VAL A 185 -12.09 13.97 -10.74
N LYS A 186 -13.16 13.90 -11.54
CA LYS A 186 -14.14 14.99 -11.67
C LYS A 186 -14.82 15.31 -10.34
N LYS A 187 -15.16 14.30 -9.55
CA LYS A 187 -15.83 14.45 -8.26
C LYS A 187 -14.94 15.13 -7.22
N HIS A 188 -13.65 14.78 -7.18
CA HIS A 188 -12.71 15.20 -6.13
C HIS A 188 -11.82 16.38 -6.51
N THR A 189 -11.81 16.81 -7.77
CA THR A 189 -10.94 17.87 -8.24
C THR A 189 -11.67 18.84 -9.17
N ASN A 190 -11.23 20.09 -9.16
CA ASN A 190 -11.62 21.07 -10.17
C ASN A 190 -10.74 21.00 -11.43
N PHE A 191 -9.95 19.92 -11.58
CA PHE A 191 -8.97 19.76 -12.66
C PHE A 191 -9.62 19.92 -14.03
N TYR A 192 -10.76 19.24 -14.26
CA TYR A 192 -11.49 19.35 -15.52
C TYR A 192 -12.09 20.74 -15.77
N ALA A 193 -12.45 21.47 -14.72
CA ALA A 193 -12.94 22.83 -14.84
C ALA A 193 -11.85 23.82 -15.29
N SER A 194 -10.58 23.51 -14.97
CA SER A 194 -9.42 24.31 -15.36
C SER A 194 -8.92 24.04 -16.79
N LEU A 195 -9.36 22.95 -17.41
CA LEU A 195 -8.98 22.64 -18.79
C LEU A 195 -9.70 23.55 -19.77
N THR A 196 -8.96 24.02 -20.77
CA THR A 196 -9.55 24.78 -21.88
C THR A 196 -10.54 23.90 -22.66
N PRO A 197 -11.59 24.50 -23.30
CA PRO A 197 -12.59 23.71 -24.03
C PRO A 197 -12.02 22.74 -25.07
N GLY A 198 -10.88 23.06 -25.69
CA GLY A 198 -10.21 22.20 -26.66
C GLY A 198 -9.43 21.02 -26.06
N ALA A 199 -9.21 21.00 -24.75
CA ALA A 199 -8.50 19.95 -24.04
C ALA A 199 -9.44 18.98 -23.32
N ARG A 200 -10.76 19.15 -23.47
CA ARG A 200 -11.81 18.34 -22.82
C ARG A 200 -12.35 17.20 -23.68
N GLY A 201 -11.74 16.99 -24.83
CA GLY A 201 -12.16 15.97 -25.78
C GLY A 201 -11.53 14.60 -25.54
#